data_fd17402143e3d22d287a1ba7b9df75b8
#
_entry.id   fd17402143e3d22d287a1ba7b9df75b8
#
_cell.length_a   1.000
_cell.length_b   1.000
_cell.length_c   1.000
_cell.angle_alpha   90.00
_cell.angle_beta   90.00
_cell.angle_gamma   90.00
#
_symmetry.space_group_name_H-M   'P 1'
#
loop_
_entity.id
_entity.type
_entity.pdbx_description
1 polymer ?
#
loop_
_entity_poly.entity_id
_entity_poly.type
_entity_poly.pdbx_seq_one_letter_code
_entity_poly.pdbx_strand_id
1 'polypeptide(L)'
;YARRQRQMCIRDRSYVAPEEVQLMDVSPRQIVSVATALIPFLEHDDANRALMGANMQRQAVPLLQAEAPYIGTGIEQRAAFDAADMIIAEGNGVIAEITGNSITVEYEAEKTLGRKTYKLKKFQRSNQDTCINQKPLIQEGDRIRKGDVLADGPSTDLGELALGKNLLVAFMPWKGYNFEDAIIVSERLV
;
A
#
# COMPACT_ATOMS: atom_id res chain seq x y z
N TYR A 1 -14.34 -30.39 28.90
CA TYR A 1 -14.79 -31.26 27.79
C TYR A 1 -14.80 -30.50 26.46
N ALA A 2 -15.42 -29.34 26.38
CA ALA A 2 -15.47 -28.56 25.16
C ALA A 2 -14.08 -28.10 24.61
N ARG A 3 -13.12 -27.79 25.49
CA ARG A 3 -11.74 -27.44 25.10
C ARG A 3 -10.97 -28.63 24.50
N ARG A 4 -11.19 -29.83 25.00
CA ARG A 4 -10.53 -31.06 24.50
C ARG A 4 -11.10 -31.45 23.11
N GLN A 5 -12.40 -31.36 22.92
CA GLN A 5 -13.03 -31.58 21.61
C GLN A 5 -12.55 -30.58 20.54
N ARG A 6 -12.45 -29.28 20.86
CA ARG A 6 -11.90 -28.29 19.93
C ARG A 6 -10.45 -28.57 19.53
N GLN A 7 -9.60 -29.03 20.48
CA GLN A 7 -8.21 -29.39 20.17
C GLN A 7 -8.11 -30.64 19.28
N MET A 8 -8.97 -31.63 19.46
CA MET A 8 -9.02 -32.79 18.58
C MET A 8 -9.49 -32.42 17.18
N CYS A 9 -10.55 -31.63 17.03
CA CYS A 9 -11.03 -31.16 15.72
C CYS A 9 -10.03 -30.30 14.96
N ILE A 10 -9.15 -29.55 15.63
CA ILE A 10 -8.10 -28.75 14.97
C ILE A 10 -6.93 -29.61 14.49
N ARG A 11 -6.67 -30.76 15.14
CA ARG A 11 -5.54 -31.64 14.83
C ARG A 11 -5.89 -32.83 13.95
N ASP A 12 -7.16 -33.25 13.96
CA ASP A 12 -7.59 -34.40 13.18
C ASP A 12 -7.75 -34.01 11.71
N ARG A 13 -7.19 -34.85 10.85
CA ARG A 13 -7.37 -34.76 9.39
C ARG A 13 -8.27 -35.92 8.99
N SER A 14 -9.43 -35.60 8.46
CA SER A 14 -10.37 -36.57 7.91
C SER A 14 -10.69 -36.24 6.47
N TYR A 15 -10.96 -37.27 5.67
CA TYR A 15 -11.50 -37.07 4.33
C TYR A 15 -13.03 -37.02 4.46
N VAL A 16 -13.60 -35.93 3.99
CA VAL A 16 -15.06 -35.69 3.99
C VAL A 16 -15.54 -35.37 2.58
N ALA A 17 -16.83 -35.56 2.31
CA ALA A 17 -17.41 -35.18 1.04
C ALA A 17 -17.37 -33.65 0.88
N PRO A 18 -17.23 -33.11 -0.36
CA PRO A 18 -17.15 -31.67 -0.57
C PRO A 18 -18.37 -30.90 -0.03
N GLU A 19 -19.54 -31.53 0.00
CA GLU A 19 -20.78 -30.93 0.49
C GLU A 19 -20.81 -30.74 2.02
N GLU A 20 -19.94 -31.45 2.75
CA GLU A 20 -19.80 -31.33 4.21
C GLU A 20 -18.85 -30.22 4.61
N VAL A 21 -18.07 -29.68 3.65
CA VAL A 21 -17.10 -28.62 3.91
C VAL A 21 -17.82 -27.28 3.98
N GLN A 22 -17.86 -26.67 5.16
CA GLN A 22 -18.53 -25.39 5.39
C GLN A 22 -17.61 -24.18 5.13
N LEU A 23 -16.32 -24.32 5.38
CA LEU A 23 -15.32 -23.25 5.25
C LEU A 23 -14.05 -23.82 4.62
N MET A 24 -13.44 -23.02 3.77
CA MET A 24 -12.18 -23.34 3.12
C MET A 24 -11.28 -22.09 3.07
N ASP A 25 -9.98 -22.27 3.28
CA ASP A 25 -9.02 -21.19 3.08
C ASP A 25 -8.98 -20.76 1.61
N VAL A 26 -9.10 -19.46 1.36
CA VAL A 26 -9.07 -18.91 0.00
C VAL A 26 -7.69 -19.12 -0.64
N SER A 27 -6.63 -19.00 0.15
CA SER A 27 -5.25 -19.16 -0.33
C SER A 27 -4.31 -19.50 0.83
N PRO A 28 -3.27 -20.33 0.60
CA PRO A 28 -2.19 -20.53 1.56
C PRO A 28 -1.42 -19.24 1.92
N ARG A 29 -1.50 -18.22 1.09
CA ARG A 29 -0.86 -16.92 1.32
C ARG A 29 -1.41 -16.16 2.52
N GLN A 30 -2.57 -16.53 3.04
CA GLN A 30 -3.17 -15.92 4.23
C GLN A 30 -2.38 -16.13 5.53
N ILE A 31 -1.39 -17.02 5.55
CA ILE A 31 -0.52 -17.23 6.71
C ILE A 31 0.47 -16.09 6.95
N VAL A 32 0.75 -15.26 5.94
CA VAL A 32 1.65 -14.12 6.04
C VAL A 32 0.88 -12.82 6.22
N SER A 33 1.48 -11.85 6.92
CA SER A 33 0.91 -10.51 7.03
C SER A 33 1.02 -9.74 5.72
N VAL A 34 0.23 -8.67 5.56
CA VAL A 34 0.32 -7.79 4.38
C VAL A 34 1.73 -7.21 4.21
N ALA A 35 2.35 -6.76 5.31
CA ALA A 35 3.72 -6.24 5.27
C ALA A 35 4.73 -7.29 4.79
N THR A 36 4.59 -8.54 5.24
CA THR A 36 5.44 -9.65 4.77
C THR A 36 5.16 -9.98 3.30
N ALA A 37 3.91 -9.90 2.86
CA ALA A 37 3.52 -10.14 1.47
C ALA A 37 4.04 -9.08 0.48
N LEU A 38 4.48 -7.92 0.97
CA LEU A 38 5.11 -6.86 0.18
C LEU A 38 6.62 -7.08 -0.05
N ILE A 39 7.23 -8.09 0.56
CA ILE A 39 8.65 -8.40 0.39
C ILE A 39 8.83 -9.22 -0.89
N PRO A 40 9.51 -8.69 -1.93
CA PRO A 40 9.81 -9.45 -3.13
C PRO A 40 10.84 -10.54 -2.81
N PHE A 41 10.73 -11.70 -3.48
CA PHE A 41 11.62 -12.85 -3.28
C PHE A 41 11.69 -13.34 -1.83
N LEU A 42 10.59 -13.27 -1.10
CA LEU A 42 10.50 -13.68 0.31
C LEU A 42 10.99 -15.10 0.56
N GLU A 43 10.80 -16.00 -0.40
CA GLU A 43 11.22 -17.41 -0.34
C GLU A 43 12.74 -17.61 -0.24
N HIS A 44 13.52 -16.59 -0.58
CA HIS A 44 14.98 -16.60 -0.49
C HIS A 44 15.51 -16.03 0.83
N ASP A 45 14.63 -15.47 1.66
CA ASP A 45 15.00 -14.84 2.92
C ASP A 45 14.82 -15.78 4.10
N ASP A 46 15.73 -15.67 5.08
CA ASP A 46 15.52 -16.30 6.37
C ASP A 46 14.33 -15.65 7.11
N ALA A 47 13.57 -16.46 7.86
CA ALA A 47 12.38 -16.00 8.55
C ALA A 47 12.65 -14.82 9.50
N ASN A 48 13.80 -14.83 10.21
CA ASN A 48 14.17 -13.73 11.11
C ASN A 48 14.43 -12.44 10.34
N ARG A 49 15.08 -12.52 9.19
CA ARG A 49 15.36 -11.35 8.34
C ARG A 49 14.10 -10.82 7.66
N ALA A 50 13.21 -11.69 7.22
CA ALA A 50 11.89 -11.31 6.71
C ALA A 50 11.06 -10.58 7.77
N LEU A 51 11.10 -11.04 9.03
CA LEU A 51 10.43 -10.36 10.14
C LEU A 51 10.99 -8.95 10.38
N MET A 52 12.32 -8.80 10.38
CA MET A 52 12.96 -7.48 10.51
C MET A 52 12.56 -6.56 9.36
N GLY A 53 12.59 -7.04 8.11
CA GLY A 53 12.19 -6.28 6.94
C GLY A 53 10.71 -5.84 6.99
N ALA A 54 9.81 -6.75 7.37
CA ALA A 54 8.39 -6.44 7.53
C ALA A 54 8.14 -5.37 8.61
N ASN A 55 8.90 -5.41 9.70
CA ASN A 55 8.84 -4.38 10.75
C ASN A 55 9.37 -3.03 10.25
N MET A 56 10.47 -3.00 9.49
CA MET A 56 11.05 -1.78 8.94
C MET A 56 10.16 -1.12 7.91
N GLN A 57 9.42 -1.86 7.07
CA GLN A 57 8.43 -1.30 6.16
C GLN A 57 7.39 -0.43 6.88
N ARG A 58 6.95 -0.84 8.08
CA ARG A 58 5.99 -0.08 8.90
C ARG A 58 6.57 1.20 9.51
N GLN A 59 7.88 1.38 9.48
CA GLN A 59 8.58 2.55 9.98
C GLN A 59 9.02 3.50 8.87
N ALA A 60 8.63 3.22 7.62
CA ALA A 60 8.99 4.06 6.48
C ALA A 60 8.39 5.47 6.63
N VAL A 61 9.23 6.48 6.47
CA VAL A 61 8.81 7.88 6.52
C VAL A 61 8.18 8.25 5.17
N PRO A 62 6.98 8.85 5.15
CA PRO A 62 6.38 9.35 3.93
C PRO A 62 7.24 10.42 3.28
N LEU A 63 7.66 10.18 2.04
CA LEU A 63 8.49 11.11 1.28
C LEU A 63 7.62 12.11 0.52
N LEU A 64 8.17 13.31 0.24
CA LEU A 64 7.50 14.30 -0.62
C LEU A 64 7.36 13.82 -2.06
N GLN A 65 8.32 13.03 -2.53
CA GLN A 65 8.32 12.38 -3.83
C GLN A 65 8.68 10.92 -3.63
N ALA A 66 7.71 10.11 -3.29
CA ALA A 66 7.86 8.66 -3.28
C ALA A 66 7.90 8.14 -4.73
N GLU A 67 8.45 6.97 -4.93
CA GLU A 67 8.51 6.27 -6.22
C GLU A 67 7.97 4.85 -6.06
N ALA A 68 7.13 4.42 -6.98
CA ALA A 68 6.68 3.03 -7.03
C ALA A 68 7.87 2.09 -7.25
N PRO A 69 7.94 0.95 -6.57
CA PRO A 69 9.05 0.01 -6.71
C PRO A 69 9.05 -0.62 -8.11
N TYR A 70 10.23 -0.74 -8.73
CA TYR A 70 10.37 -1.45 -10.00
C TYR A 70 10.10 -2.96 -9.88
N ILE A 71 10.34 -3.52 -8.71
CA ILE A 71 10.12 -4.94 -8.40
C ILE A 71 9.15 -5.00 -7.22
N GLY A 72 8.00 -5.59 -7.44
CA GLY A 72 6.95 -5.74 -6.46
C GLY A 72 6.37 -7.15 -6.42
N THR A 73 5.45 -7.38 -5.53
CA THR A 73 4.75 -8.67 -5.35
C THR A 73 3.37 -8.69 -6.00
N GLY A 74 2.90 -7.54 -6.50
CA GLY A 74 1.57 -7.37 -7.10
C GLY A 74 0.46 -7.08 -6.10
N ILE A 75 0.77 -6.96 -4.81
CA ILE A 75 -0.21 -6.60 -3.77
C ILE A 75 -0.18 -5.09 -3.45
N GLU A 76 0.82 -4.35 -3.95
CA GLU A 76 1.08 -2.94 -3.64
C GLU A 76 -0.12 -2.05 -3.98
N GLN A 77 -0.69 -2.22 -5.17
CA GLN A 77 -1.86 -1.47 -5.60
C GLN A 77 -3.07 -1.74 -4.71
N ARG A 78 -3.30 -3.02 -4.37
CA ARG A 78 -4.40 -3.40 -3.50
C ARG A 78 -4.20 -2.88 -2.08
N ALA A 79 -2.99 -2.95 -1.56
CA ALA A 79 -2.64 -2.45 -0.24
C ALA A 79 -2.85 -0.93 -0.14
N ALA A 80 -2.44 -0.17 -1.17
CA ALA A 80 -2.66 1.27 -1.23
C ALA A 80 -4.15 1.62 -1.31
N PHE A 81 -4.93 0.89 -2.11
CA PHE A 81 -6.37 1.07 -2.25
C PHE A 81 -7.11 0.83 -0.93
N ASP A 82 -6.82 -0.28 -0.26
CA ASP A 82 -7.50 -0.69 0.97
C ASP A 82 -7.06 0.16 2.19
N ALA A 83 -5.90 0.84 2.13
CA ALA A 83 -5.47 1.80 3.16
C ALA A 83 -6.36 3.04 3.26
N ALA A 84 -7.14 3.34 2.22
CA ALA A 84 -8.09 4.46 2.14
C ALA A 84 -7.48 5.87 2.36
N ASP A 85 -6.17 6.01 2.17
CA ASP A 85 -5.48 7.32 2.24
C ASP A 85 -5.50 8.07 0.91
N MET A 86 -5.84 7.39 -0.17
CA MET A 86 -6.06 7.96 -1.50
C MET A 86 -7.50 8.42 -1.67
N ILE A 87 -7.72 9.37 -2.57
CA ILE A 87 -9.07 9.77 -2.99
C ILE A 87 -9.42 9.00 -4.26
N ILE A 88 -10.53 8.27 -4.20
CA ILE A 88 -11.00 7.37 -5.25
C ILE A 88 -12.36 7.84 -5.74
N ALA A 89 -12.60 7.74 -7.04
CA ALA A 89 -13.87 8.07 -7.67
C ALA A 89 -14.98 7.10 -7.25
N GLU A 90 -16.11 7.62 -6.77
CA GLU A 90 -17.27 6.83 -6.34
C GLU A 90 -18.20 6.42 -7.48
N GLY A 91 -18.07 7.10 -8.63
CA GLY A 91 -18.90 6.87 -9.82
C GLY A 91 -18.21 7.34 -11.09
N ASN A 92 -18.90 7.19 -12.22
CA ASN A 92 -18.43 7.73 -13.50
C ASN A 92 -18.79 9.22 -13.60
N GLY A 93 -17.88 10.03 -14.13
CA GLY A 93 -18.11 11.46 -14.22
C GLY A 93 -16.99 12.20 -14.94
N VAL A 94 -17.02 13.52 -14.78
CA VAL A 94 -16.02 14.45 -15.33
C VAL A 94 -15.50 15.35 -14.21
N ILE A 95 -14.23 15.67 -14.27
CA ILE A 95 -13.61 16.62 -13.34
C ILE A 95 -14.00 18.03 -13.73
N ALA A 96 -14.76 18.70 -12.86
CA ALA A 96 -15.25 20.04 -13.11
C ALA A 96 -14.22 21.12 -12.75
N GLU A 97 -13.50 20.92 -11.65
CA GLU A 97 -12.57 21.93 -11.13
C GLU A 97 -11.52 21.28 -10.22
N ILE A 98 -10.26 21.72 -10.35
CA ILE A 98 -9.17 21.33 -9.47
C ILE A 98 -8.54 22.58 -8.87
N THR A 99 -8.51 22.64 -7.54
CA THR A 99 -7.76 23.65 -6.81
C THR A 99 -6.62 23.02 -6.03
N GLY A 100 -5.72 23.81 -5.47
CA GLY A 100 -4.64 23.30 -4.62
C GLY A 100 -5.13 22.46 -3.41
N ASN A 101 -6.38 22.64 -2.98
CA ASN A 101 -6.94 22.03 -1.77
C ASN A 101 -8.19 21.18 -2.00
N SER A 102 -8.73 21.15 -3.22
CA SER A 102 -9.96 20.41 -3.49
C SER A 102 -10.07 19.97 -4.94
N ILE A 103 -10.79 18.88 -5.15
CA ILE A 103 -11.17 18.32 -6.45
C ILE A 103 -12.69 18.27 -6.49
N THR A 104 -13.30 18.90 -7.48
CA THR A 104 -14.74 18.87 -7.70
C THR A 104 -15.07 18.00 -8.90
N VAL A 105 -15.90 16.99 -8.69
CA VAL A 105 -16.33 16.02 -9.68
C VAL A 105 -17.81 16.21 -9.97
N GLU A 106 -18.19 16.21 -11.24
CA GLU A 106 -19.57 16.06 -11.71
C GLU A 106 -19.79 14.62 -12.15
N TYR A 107 -20.57 13.89 -11.37
CA TYR A 107 -20.90 12.49 -11.66
C TYR A 107 -22.05 12.41 -12.68
N GLU A 108 -21.92 11.53 -13.67
CA GLU A 108 -23.00 11.21 -14.61
C GLU A 108 -24.12 10.54 -13.82
N ALA A 109 -25.35 10.97 -14.09
CA ALA A 109 -26.59 10.73 -13.35
C ALA A 109 -26.83 9.28 -12.86
N GLU A 110 -26.19 8.86 -11.80
CA GLU A 110 -26.84 8.01 -10.82
C GLU A 110 -27.54 8.95 -9.83
N LYS A 111 -28.80 8.72 -9.56
CA LYS A 111 -29.80 9.60 -8.91
C LYS A 111 -29.40 10.27 -7.60
N THR A 112 -28.18 10.12 -7.09
CA THR A 112 -27.74 10.57 -5.76
C THR A 112 -26.38 11.28 -5.69
N LEU A 113 -25.51 11.21 -6.67
CA LEU A 113 -24.12 11.71 -6.52
C LEU A 113 -23.95 13.17 -7.01
N GLY A 114 -24.58 13.62 -8.08
CA GLY A 114 -24.49 14.99 -8.56
C GLY A 114 -23.07 15.56 -8.56
N ARG A 115 -22.91 16.79 -8.09
CA ARG A 115 -21.60 17.46 -7.91
C ARG A 115 -21.05 17.20 -6.51
N LYS A 116 -19.84 16.61 -6.42
CA LYS A 116 -19.17 16.31 -5.17
C LYS A 116 -17.77 16.93 -5.13
N THR A 117 -17.45 17.58 -4.01
CA THR A 117 -16.14 18.20 -3.78
C THR A 117 -15.37 17.40 -2.74
N TYR A 118 -14.19 16.92 -3.11
CA TYR A 118 -13.23 16.24 -2.25
C TYR A 118 -12.19 17.24 -1.76
N LYS A 119 -12.03 17.35 -0.46
CA LYS A 119 -10.99 18.19 0.17
C LYS A 119 -9.69 17.40 0.30
N LEU A 120 -8.59 17.97 -0.18
CA LEU A 120 -7.26 17.39 -0.09
C LEU A 120 -6.62 17.72 1.26
N LYS A 121 -5.97 16.74 1.86
CA LYS A 121 -5.11 16.95 3.03
C LYS A 121 -3.74 17.43 2.53
N LYS A 122 -3.43 18.70 2.80
CA LYS A 122 -2.17 19.33 2.33
C LYS A 122 -1.25 19.61 3.51
N PHE A 123 -0.06 19.02 3.48
CA PHE A 123 1.01 19.26 4.46
C PHE A 123 0.56 19.24 5.92
N GLN A 124 -0.31 18.32 6.26
CA GLN A 124 -0.78 18.13 7.63
C GLN A 124 0.21 17.29 8.42
N ARG A 125 0.39 17.64 9.69
CA ARG A 125 1.20 16.85 10.62
C ARG A 125 0.39 15.63 11.09
N SER A 126 0.99 14.46 11.02
CA SER A 126 0.45 13.23 11.63
C SER A 126 0.78 13.17 13.13
N ASN A 127 0.20 12.22 13.85
CA ASN A 127 0.53 11.97 15.27
C ASN A 127 1.99 11.56 15.50
N GLN A 128 2.66 11.05 14.48
CA GLN A 128 4.07 10.65 14.52
C GLN A 128 5.01 11.71 13.91
N ASP A 129 4.54 12.96 13.78
CA ASP A 129 5.30 14.07 13.20
C ASP A 129 5.71 13.89 11.73
N THR A 130 5.02 13.01 11.01
CA THR A 130 5.21 12.82 9.57
C THR A 130 4.29 13.71 8.76
N CYS A 131 4.64 13.98 7.50
CA CYS A 131 3.87 14.83 6.60
C CYS A 131 2.79 14.04 5.88
N ILE A 132 1.53 14.42 6.05
CA ILE A 132 0.41 13.95 5.26
C ILE A 132 0.16 14.96 4.14
N ASN A 133 0.37 14.56 2.89
CA ASN A 133 0.15 15.40 1.74
C ASN A 133 -0.48 14.58 0.61
N GLN A 134 -1.65 15.00 0.13
CA GLN A 134 -2.33 14.39 -0.99
C GLN A 134 -2.05 15.18 -2.28
N LYS A 135 -1.77 14.47 -3.37
CA LYS A 135 -1.45 15.07 -4.68
C LYS A 135 -2.50 14.64 -5.71
N PRO A 136 -3.17 15.59 -6.41
CA PRO A 136 -4.05 15.23 -7.52
C PRO A 136 -3.26 14.61 -8.66
N LEU A 137 -3.81 13.55 -9.28
CA LEU A 137 -3.23 12.86 -10.44
C LEU A 137 -3.93 13.24 -11.76
N ILE A 138 -5.08 13.87 -11.67
CA ILE A 138 -6.00 14.16 -12.77
C ILE A 138 -5.95 15.63 -13.14
N GLN A 139 -6.50 15.94 -14.31
CA GLN A 139 -6.63 17.32 -14.83
C GLN A 139 -8.10 17.72 -14.98
N GLU A 140 -8.36 19.03 -15.06
CA GLU A 140 -9.70 19.54 -15.34
C GLU A 140 -10.19 19.06 -16.70
N GLY A 141 -11.44 18.61 -16.76
CA GLY A 141 -12.05 18.04 -17.95
C GLY A 141 -11.81 16.55 -18.18
N ASP A 142 -10.98 15.90 -17.36
CA ASP A 142 -10.76 14.46 -17.48
C ASP A 142 -12.03 13.66 -17.16
N ARG A 143 -12.27 12.61 -17.96
CA ARG A 143 -13.32 11.63 -17.68
C ARG A 143 -12.80 10.57 -16.75
N ILE A 144 -13.55 10.31 -15.69
CA ILE A 144 -13.22 9.35 -14.67
C ILE A 144 -14.26 8.22 -14.62
N ARG A 145 -13.80 7.05 -14.20
CA ARG A 145 -14.63 5.88 -13.94
C ARG A 145 -14.66 5.58 -12.45
N LYS A 146 -15.69 4.87 -12.02
CA LYS A 146 -15.75 4.37 -10.65
C LYS A 146 -14.52 3.52 -10.32
N GLY A 147 -13.82 3.88 -9.25
CA GLY A 147 -12.60 3.22 -8.80
C GLY A 147 -11.29 3.87 -9.27
N ASP A 148 -11.33 4.87 -10.15
CA ASP A 148 -10.14 5.59 -10.56
C ASP A 148 -9.57 6.41 -9.39
N VAL A 149 -8.24 6.49 -9.31
CA VAL A 149 -7.55 7.29 -8.30
C VAL A 149 -7.54 8.75 -8.73
N LEU A 150 -8.13 9.62 -7.91
CA LEU A 150 -8.19 11.07 -8.16
C LEU A 150 -6.99 11.79 -7.56
N ALA A 151 -6.55 11.35 -6.38
CA ALA A 151 -5.38 11.90 -5.71
C ALA A 151 -4.63 10.81 -4.94
N ASP A 152 -3.31 10.83 -5.06
CA ASP A 152 -2.41 10.01 -4.26
C ASP A 152 -2.38 10.50 -2.80
N GLY A 153 -2.20 9.56 -1.89
CA GLY A 153 -1.97 9.78 -0.47
C GLY A 153 -0.48 9.85 -0.12
N PRO A 154 -0.15 9.89 1.18
CA PRO A 154 1.22 9.71 1.63
C PRO A 154 1.72 8.31 1.27
N SER A 155 3.00 8.22 0.88
CA SER A 155 3.64 6.95 0.48
C SER A 155 2.92 6.18 -0.64
N THR A 156 2.31 6.89 -1.58
CA THR A 156 1.74 6.32 -2.80
C THR A 156 2.25 7.05 -4.04
N ASP A 157 2.31 6.35 -5.16
CA ASP A 157 2.70 6.87 -6.46
C ASP A 157 1.85 6.21 -7.55
N LEU A 158 1.06 7.02 -8.27
CA LEU A 158 0.12 6.57 -9.30
C LEU A 158 -0.85 5.47 -8.83
N GLY A 159 -1.31 5.56 -7.58
CA GLY A 159 -2.23 4.59 -6.98
C GLY A 159 -1.57 3.30 -6.48
N GLU A 160 -0.25 3.24 -6.47
CA GLU A 160 0.53 2.11 -5.97
C GLU A 160 1.29 2.48 -4.70
N LEU A 161 1.52 1.52 -3.81
CA LEU A 161 2.25 1.74 -2.58
C LEU A 161 3.73 2.02 -2.87
N ALA A 162 4.21 3.18 -2.43
CA ALA A 162 5.56 3.68 -2.63
C ALA A 162 6.17 4.09 -1.27
N LEU A 163 6.88 3.17 -0.62
CA LEU A 163 7.44 3.40 0.72
C LEU A 163 8.79 4.16 0.71
N GLY A 164 9.36 4.38 -0.47
CA GLY A 164 10.68 4.99 -0.59
C GLY A 164 11.00 5.41 -2.03
N LYS A 165 12.28 5.28 -2.40
CA LYS A 165 12.79 5.59 -3.73
C LYS A 165 13.59 4.43 -4.31
N ASN A 166 13.63 4.36 -5.65
CA ASN A 166 14.50 3.44 -6.35
C ASN A 166 15.92 4.02 -6.42
N LEU A 167 16.88 3.32 -5.83
CA LEU A 167 18.24 3.80 -5.68
C LEU A 167 19.21 2.99 -6.54
N LEU A 168 20.19 3.67 -7.13
CA LEU A 168 21.33 3.02 -7.72
C LEU A 168 22.33 2.63 -6.61
N VAL A 169 22.57 1.35 -6.43
CA VAL A 169 23.39 0.79 -5.34
C VAL A 169 24.66 0.16 -5.92
N ALA A 170 25.82 0.43 -5.30
CA ALA A 170 27.06 -0.26 -5.57
C ALA A 170 27.44 -1.17 -4.40
N PHE A 171 27.67 -2.45 -4.70
CA PHE A 171 28.15 -3.44 -3.72
C PHE A 171 29.68 -3.49 -3.76
N MET A 172 30.32 -2.68 -2.94
CA MET A 172 31.79 -2.60 -2.88
C MET A 172 32.25 -2.08 -1.53
N PRO A 173 33.48 -2.41 -1.05
CA PRO A 173 34.08 -1.71 0.08
C PRO A 173 34.40 -0.26 -0.30
N TRP A 174 34.05 0.69 0.58
CA TRP A 174 34.32 2.10 0.37
C TRP A 174 35.18 2.67 1.50
N LYS A 175 36.52 2.64 1.34
CA LYS A 175 37.49 3.18 2.31
C LYS A 175 37.27 2.73 3.78
N GLY A 176 36.61 1.59 3.98
CA GLY A 176 36.25 1.07 5.30
C GLY A 176 35.03 1.72 5.98
N TYR A 177 34.44 2.77 5.40
CA TYR A 177 33.31 3.47 6.01
C TYR A 177 31.99 2.70 5.94
N ASN A 178 31.90 1.65 5.14
CA ASN A 178 30.78 0.73 5.07
C ASN A 178 31.05 -0.62 5.74
N PHE A 179 31.89 -0.60 6.81
CA PHE A 179 32.21 -1.79 7.60
C PHE A 179 30.96 -2.34 8.30
N GLU A 180 30.79 -3.67 8.28
CA GLU A 180 29.61 -4.40 8.79
C GLU A 180 28.29 -3.92 8.13
N ASP A 181 27.33 -3.41 8.92
CA ASP A 181 26.01 -2.97 8.47
C ASP A 181 25.96 -1.49 8.10
N ALA A 182 27.10 -0.80 8.07
CA ALA A 182 27.16 0.61 7.72
C ALA A 182 26.90 0.82 6.21
N ILE A 183 26.10 1.82 5.89
CA ILE A 183 25.73 2.19 4.52
C ILE A 183 26.17 3.63 4.27
N ILE A 184 26.86 3.86 3.15
CA ILE A 184 27.18 5.21 2.69
C ILE A 184 26.12 5.65 1.70
N VAL A 185 25.57 6.83 1.92
CA VAL A 185 24.60 7.45 1.02
C VAL A 185 25.15 8.71 0.39
N SER A 186 24.70 9.05 -0.80
CA SER A 186 25.06 10.31 -1.44
C SER A 186 24.27 11.47 -0.83
N GLU A 187 24.85 12.68 -0.84
CA GLU A 187 24.18 13.91 -0.40
C GLU A 187 22.88 14.16 -1.16
N ARG A 188 22.82 13.78 -2.44
CA ARG A 188 21.59 13.88 -3.25
C ARG A 188 20.43 13.07 -2.65
N LEU A 189 20.71 11.95 -1.98
CA LEU A 189 19.69 11.11 -1.36
C LEU A 189 19.15 11.74 -0.09
N VAL A 190 20.00 12.40 0.70
CA VAL A 190 19.65 13.11 1.93
C VAL A 190 18.76 14.32 1.64
#